data_46b3841276276bb641f981c45c19ddf9
#
_entry.id   46b3841276276bb641f981c45c19ddf9
#
_cell.length_a   1.000
_cell.length_b   1.000
_cell.length_c   1.000
_cell.angle_alpha   90.00
_cell.angle_beta   90.00
_cell.angle_gamma   90.00
#
_symmetry.space_group_name_H-M   'P 1'
#
loop_
_entity.id
_entity.type
_entity.pdbx_description
1 polymer ?
#
loop_
_entity_poly.entity_id
_entity_poly.type
_entity_poly.pdbx_seq_one_letter_code
_entity_poly.pdbx_strand_id
1 'polypeptide(L)'
;FERKYRVPGGTLIGRDLFDFWVGPFYIGFFGLMTIFFASLGTLLILWGAALQGTWNPFLISINPPALEYGLQFAPLRDGGLWQIITMCAHGAFIAWLLREVEICRKLGIGFHIPVAFGVAIFAYTSLVVIRPVLMGAWGHAFPYGIFSHLDWVSYTGYAYINFHFNPAHWVAITFFFTTTLALSLHGGLILSAANPEKGKESKTPDHEDTYFRDFIGYSIGTLGIHRIGLLFALNAGFWSAVCILISGPIWIFPEGSSWVEWWNWWPRLTTFSDAQYQETMNFINSLEWTQ
;
A
#
# COMPACT_ATOMS: atom_id res chain seq x y z
N PHE A 1 5.33 3.30 -32.16
CA PHE A 1 4.86 2.06 -31.49
C PHE A 1 3.76 1.46 -32.33
N GLU A 2 4.14 0.60 -33.28
CA GLU A 2 3.19 -0.07 -34.14
C GLU A 2 2.33 -1.07 -33.37
N ARG A 3 1.10 -1.18 -33.77
CA ARG A 3 0.00 -2.05 -33.33
C ARG A 3 0.31 -3.56 -33.30
N LYS A 4 1.54 -3.94 -32.99
CA LYS A 4 2.03 -5.35 -32.95
C LYS A 4 1.43 -6.19 -31.82
N TYR A 5 0.69 -5.57 -30.91
CA TYR A 5 0.22 -6.22 -29.68
C TYR A 5 -1.29 -6.46 -29.62
N ARG A 6 -2.00 -6.32 -30.72
CA ARG A 6 -3.40 -6.73 -30.76
C ARG A 6 -3.50 -8.26 -30.87
N VAL A 7 -3.43 -8.93 -29.74
CA VAL A 7 -3.85 -10.32 -29.65
C VAL A 7 -5.39 -10.32 -29.54
N PRO A 8 -6.13 -10.88 -30.52
CA PRO A 8 -7.57 -11.00 -30.41
C PRO A 8 -7.96 -11.75 -29.14
N GLY A 9 -8.94 -11.24 -28.40
CA GLY A 9 -9.52 -11.92 -27.25
C GLY A 9 -8.92 -11.59 -25.88
N GLY A 10 -8.08 -10.56 -25.74
CA GLY A 10 -7.52 -10.13 -24.44
C GLY A 10 -8.48 -9.37 -23.52
N THR A 11 -9.53 -8.75 -24.06
CA THR A 11 -10.51 -7.97 -23.29
C THR A 11 -11.44 -8.85 -22.46
N LEU A 12 -11.78 -8.39 -21.26
CA LEU A 12 -12.72 -9.05 -20.34
C LEU A 12 -14.17 -8.75 -20.71
N ILE A 13 -14.45 -7.56 -21.23
CA ILE A 13 -15.79 -7.11 -21.66
C ILE A 13 -15.72 -6.74 -23.13
N GLY A 14 -16.42 -7.51 -23.96
CA GLY A 14 -16.77 -7.17 -25.33
C GLY A 14 -15.59 -6.90 -26.27
N ARG A 15 -15.84 -6.03 -27.24
CA ARG A 15 -14.89 -5.66 -28.28
C ARG A 15 -13.94 -4.56 -27.81
N ASP A 16 -12.80 -4.42 -28.49
CA ASP A 16 -11.78 -3.38 -28.28
C ASP A 16 -12.30 -1.94 -28.57
N LEU A 17 -13.52 -1.64 -28.16
CA LEU A 17 -14.23 -0.41 -28.52
C LEU A 17 -13.52 0.86 -28.02
N PHE A 18 -12.82 0.78 -26.90
CA PHE A 18 -12.13 1.89 -26.26
C PHE A 18 -10.62 1.70 -26.22
N ASP A 19 -10.06 0.86 -27.09
CA ASP A 19 -8.62 0.61 -27.15
C ASP A 19 -7.91 1.74 -27.90
N PHE A 20 -7.45 2.72 -27.16
CA PHE A 20 -6.64 3.84 -27.66
C PHE A 20 -5.56 4.22 -26.62
N TRP A 21 -4.60 4.99 -27.05
CA TRP A 21 -3.51 5.46 -26.20
C TRP A 21 -3.78 6.90 -25.73
N VAL A 22 -3.50 7.16 -24.45
CA VAL A 22 -3.41 8.49 -23.86
C VAL A 22 -2.02 8.62 -23.23
N GLY A 23 -1.14 9.33 -23.92
CA GLY A 23 0.27 9.34 -23.54
C GLY A 23 0.84 7.92 -23.56
N PRO A 24 1.49 7.47 -22.47
CA PRO A 24 2.04 6.11 -22.37
C PRO A 24 1.00 5.04 -22.00
N PHE A 25 -0.24 5.43 -21.68
CA PHE A 25 -1.27 4.52 -21.19
C PHE A 25 -2.15 3.98 -22.31
N TYR A 26 -2.26 2.65 -22.35
CA TYR A 26 -3.19 1.96 -23.21
C TYR A 26 -4.54 1.84 -22.48
N ILE A 27 -5.48 2.69 -22.92
CA ILE A 27 -6.80 2.80 -22.29
C ILE A 27 -7.66 1.63 -22.76
N GLY A 28 -8.70 1.33 -22.34
CA GLY A 28 -9.74 0.39 -22.71
C GLY A 28 -10.97 0.77 -21.93
N PHE A 29 -12.00 -0.04 -21.97
CA PHE A 29 -13.20 0.22 -21.19
C PHE A 29 -12.89 0.44 -19.71
N PHE A 30 -12.11 -0.45 -19.11
CA PHE A 30 -11.74 -0.32 -17.69
C PHE A 30 -10.79 0.84 -17.43
N GLY A 31 -9.90 1.18 -18.36
CA GLY A 31 -9.08 2.39 -18.26
C GLY A 31 -9.94 3.66 -18.29
N LEU A 32 -10.97 3.69 -19.12
CA LEU A 32 -11.93 4.79 -19.15
C LEU A 32 -12.72 4.90 -17.83
N MET A 33 -13.16 3.76 -17.27
CA MET A 33 -13.80 3.73 -15.94
C MET A 33 -12.87 4.23 -14.85
N THR A 34 -11.59 3.90 -14.91
CA THR A 34 -10.57 4.43 -13.99
C THR A 34 -10.52 5.95 -14.06
N ILE A 35 -10.44 6.52 -15.26
CA ILE A 35 -10.42 7.98 -15.45
C ILE A 35 -11.71 8.61 -14.92
N PHE A 36 -12.85 8.01 -15.19
CA PHE A 36 -14.13 8.50 -14.70
C PHE A 36 -14.18 8.56 -13.18
N PHE A 37 -13.89 7.47 -12.49
CA PHE A 37 -13.96 7.42 -11.04
C PHE A 37 -12.89 8.30 -10.37
N ALA A 38 -11.67 8.33 -10.92
CA ALA A 38 -10.60 9.19 -10.41
C ALA A 38 -10.95 10.67 -10.56
N SER A 39 -11.51 11.07 -11.71
CA SER A 39 -11.94 12.45 -11.95
C SER A 39 -13.10 12.83 -11.04
N LEU A 40 -14.10 11.96 -10.89
CA LEU A 40 -15.22 12.21 -9.99
C LEU A 40 -14.74 12.33 -8.53
N GLY A 41 -13.89 11.43 -8.06
CA GLY A 41 -13.31 11.51 -6.72
C GLY A 41 -12.54 12.80 -6.49
N THR A 42 -11.74 13.24 -7.47
CA THR A 42 -11.01 14.51 -7.41
C THR A 42 -11.95 15.71 -7.32
N LEU A 43 -12.98 15.75 -8.14
CA LEU A 43 -13.98 16.82 -8.08
C LEU A 43 -14.70 16.88 -6.73
N LEU A 44 -15.00 15.73 -6.14
CA LEU A 44 -15.61 15.65 -4.81
C LEU A 44 -14.66 16.13 -3.71
N ILE A 45 -13.37 15.86 -3.80
CA ILE A 45 -12.36 16.40 -2.87
C ILE A 45 -12.30 17.92 -2.98
N LEU A 46 -12.26 18.46 -4.20
CA LEU A 46 -12.27 19.90 -4.43
C LEU A 46 -13.56 20.57 -3.90
N TRP A 47 -14.68 19.91 -4.08
CA TRP A 47 -15.95 20.38 -3.51
C TRP A 47 -15.91 20.36 -1.98
N GLY A 48 -15.38 19.31 -1.36
CA GLY A 48 -15.19 19.24 0.09
C GLY A 48 -14.29 20.36 0.61
N ALA A 49 -13.20 20.68 -0.08
CA ALA A 49 -12.32 21.79 0.25
C ALA A 49 -13.08 23.15 0.19
N ALA A 50 -13.88 23.34 -0.86
CA ALA A 50 -14.72 24.54 -0.99
C ALA A 50 -15.74 24.66 0.15
N LEU A 51 -16.36 23.55 0.56
CA LEU A 51 -17.28 23.51 1.69
C LEU A 51 -16.61 23.84 3.03
N GLN A 52 -15.33 23.45 3.19
CA GLN A 52 -14.52 23.81 4.37
C GLN A 52 -14.06 25.27 4.36
N GLY A 53 -14.09 25.93 3.20
CA GLY A 53 -13.63 27.30 3.04
C GLY A 53 -12.11 27.45 3.05
N THR A 54 -11.36 26.41 2.74
CA THR A 54 -9.88 26.45 2.65
C THR A 54 -9.38 25.80 1.39
N TRP A 55 -8.37 26.44 0.78
CA TRP A 55 -7.60 25.90 -0.34
C TRP A 55 -6.15 25.57 0.06
N ASN A 56 -5.82 25.70 1.35
CA ASN A 56 -4.54 25.25 1.86
C ASN A 56 -4.51 23.69 1.85
N PRO A 57 -3.67 23.07 1.02
CA PRO A 57 -3.65 21.62 0.86
C PRO A 57 -3.34 20.87 2.17
N PHE A 58 -2.63 21.50 3.10
CA PHE A 58 -2.29 20.91 4.39
C PHE A 58 -3.49 20.88 5.36
N LEU A 59 -4.44 21.79 5.19
CA LEU A 59 -5.60 21.93 6.08
C LEU A 59 -6.87 21.27 5.53
N ILE A 60 -6.90 20.91 4.25
CA ILE A 60 -8.02 20.16 3.68
C ILE A 60 -8.12 18.81 4.38
N SER A 61 -9.31 18.50 4.91
CA SER A 61 -9.59 17.20 5.52
C SER A 61 -11.00 16.75 5.18
N ILE A 62 -11.11 15.61 4.53
CA ILE A 62 -12.39 14.93 4.31
C ILE A 62 -12.49 13.81 5.33
N ASN A 63 -13.31 14.02 6.34
CA ASN A 63 -13.41 13.11 7.47
C ASN A 63 -14.43 12.00 7.23
N PRO A 64 -14.18 10.78 7.71
CA PRO A 64 -15.19 9.74 7.76
C PRO A 64 -16.33 10.12 8.71
N PRO A 65 -17.51 9.44 8.65
CA PRO A 65 -18.57 9.65 9.59
C PRO A 65 -18.12 9.46 11.05
N ALA A 66 -18.73 10.21 11.98
CA ALA A 66 -18.50 9.98 13.40
C ALA A 66 -18.91 8.56 13.81
N LEU A 67 -18.36 8.04 14.90
CA LEU A 67 -18.58 6.66 15.35
C LEU A 67 -20.05 6.34 15.62
N GLU A 68 -20.83 7.33 16.01
CA GLU A 68 -22.27 7.22 16.28
C GLU A 68 -23.12 6.82 15.06
N TYR A 69 -22.64 7.12 13.85
CA TYR A 69 -23.29 6.68 12.61
C TYR A 69 -23.09 5.18 12.35
N GLY A 70 -22.18 4.51 13.04
CA GLY A 70 -21.85 3.11 12.80
C GLY A 70 -21.48 2.87 11.33
N LEU A 71 -22.13 1.90 10.70
CA LEU A 71 -21.94 1.55 9.28
C LEU A 71 -22.98 2.19 8.34
N GLN A 72 -23.77 3.11 8.84
CA GLN A 72 -24.79 3.80 8.03
C GLN A 72 -24.13 4.81 7.07
N PHE A 73 -24.91 5.20 6.06
CA PHE A 73 -24.56 6.32 5.21
C PHE A 73 -24.86 7.63 5.93
N ALA A 74 -23.85 8.45 6.11
CA ALA A 74 -24.01 9.73 6.80
C ALA A 74 -24.42 10.85 5.82
N PRO A 75 -24.98 11.96 6.32
CA PRO A 75 -25.14 13.17 5.53
C PRO A 75 -23.82 13.62 4.92
N LEU A 76 -23.86 14.27 3.77
CA LEU A 76 -22.66 14.64 3.01
C LEU A 76 -21.63 15.42 3.83
N ARG A 77 -22.10 16.34 4.68
CA ARG A 77 -21.22 17.18 5.54
C ARG A 77 -20.71 16.46 6.78
N ASP A 78 -21.33 15.34 7.14
CA ASP A 78 -21.05 14.59 8.37
C ASP A 78 -20.27 13.29 8.09
N GLY A 79 -19.65 13.20 6.91
CA GLY A 79 -18.85 12.05 6.51
C GLY A 79 -19.35 11.32 5.25
N GLY A 80 -20.56 11.63 4.76
CA GLY A 80 -21.09 11.03 3.53
C GLY A 80 -20.21 11.32 2.32
N LEU A 81 -19.59 12.48 2.27
CA LEU A 81 -18.65 12.83 1.21
C LEU A 81 -17.42 11.91 1.22
N TRP A 82 -16.87 11.61 2.40
CA TRP A 82 -15.78 10.64 2.55
C TRP A 82 -16.19 9.25 2.03
N GLN A 83 -17.40 8.81 2.34
CA GLN A 83 -17.92 7.51 1.88
C GLN A 83 -18.00 7.46 0.35
N ILE A 84 -18.49 8.49 -0.33
CA ILE A 84 -18.56 8.54 -1.79
C ILE A 84 -17.18 8.59 -2.42
N ILE A 85 -16.27 9.39 -1.87
CA ILE A 85 -14.88 9.46 -2.35
C ILE A 85 -14.19 8.10 -2.21
N THR A 86 -14.41 7.39 -1.10
CA THR A 86 -13.89 6.03 -0.90
C THR A 86 -14.44 5.04 -1.93
N MET A 87 -15.73 5.14 -2.28
CA MET A 87 -16.32 4.36 -3.36
C MET A 87 -15.70 4.68 -4.71
N CYS A 88 -15.46 5.96 -5.01
CA CYS A 88 -14.78 6.38 -6.24
C CYS A 88 -13.34 5.85 -6.30
N ALA A 89 -12.61 5.91 -5.20
CA ALA A 89 -11.25 5.36 -5.13
C ALA A 89 -11.22 3.85 -5.42
N HIS A 90 -12.12 3.08 -4.80
CA HIS A 90 -12.24 1.65 -5.07
C HIS A 90 -12.67 1.38 -6.52
N GLY A 91 -13.62 2.15 -7.04
CA GLY A 91 -14.03 2.06 -8.44
C GLY A 91 -12.85 2.25 -9.40
N ALA A 92 -12.02 3.28 -9.15
CA ALA A 92 -10.82 3.54 -9.93
C ALA A 92 -9.79 2.41 -9.82
N PHE A 93 -9.49 1.95 -8.61
CA PHE A 93 -8.49 0.91 -8.38
C PHE A 93 -8.91 -0.45 -8.96
N ILE A 94 -10.17 -0.85 -8.74
CA ILE A 94 -10.68 -2.12 -9.28
C ILE A 94 -10.73 -2.07 -10.82
N ALA A 95 -11.19 -0.98 -11.39
CA ALA A 95 -11.21 -0.81 -12.84
C ALA A 95 -9.79 -0.90 -13.43
N TRP A 96 -8.81 -0.25 -12.80
CA TRP A 96 -7.42 -0.33 -13.25
C TRP A 96 -6.81 -1.73 -13.07
N LEU A 97 -7.14 -2.41 -11.99
CA LEU A 97 -6.74 -3.82 -11.79
C LEU A 97 -7.26 -4.71 -12.93
N LEU A 98 -8.52 -4.56 -13.30
CA LEU A 98 -9.11 -5.29 -14.42
C LEU A 98 -8.46 -4.94 -15.75
N ARG A 99 -8.08 -3.67 -15.94
CA ARG A 99 -7.32 -3.24 -17.12
C ARG A 99 -5.93 -3.87 -17.17
N GLU A 100 -5.22 -3.92 -16.05
CA GLU A 100 -3.92 -4.60 -15.98
C GLU A 100 -4.05 -6.08 -16.35
N VAL A 101 -5.09 -6.77 -15.90
CA VAL A 101 -5.38 -8.16 -16.29
C VAL A 101 -5.60 -8.29 -17.78
N GLU A 102 -6.38 -7.38 -18.39
CA GLU A 102 -6.59 -7.37 -19.84
C GLU A 102 -5.29 -7.20 -20.61
N ILE A 103 -4.44 -6.25 -20.18
CA ILE A 103 -3.15 -5.98 -20.83
C ILE A 103 -2.21 -7.20 -20.70
N CYS A 104 -2.12 -7.80 -19.52
CA CYS A 104 -1.35 -9.03 -19.32
C CYS A 104 -1.82 -10.18 -20.20
N ARG A 105 -3.14 -10.35 -20.37
CA ARG A 105 -3.70 -11.33 -21.29
C ARG A 105 -3.33 -11.03 -22.74
N LYS A 106 -3.41 -9.77 -23.16
CA LYS A 106 -3.04 -9.34 -24.52
C LYS A 106 -1.55 -9.55 -24.81
N LEU A 107 -0.70 -9.38 -23.81
CA LEU A 107 0.74 -9.58 -23.93
C LEU A 107 1.17 -11.05 -23.76
N GLY A 108 0.28 -11.91 -23.29
CA GLY A 108 0.61 -13.31 -23.01
C GLY A 108 1.60 -13.48 -21.85
N ILE A 109 1.62 -12.55 -20.90
CA ILE A 109 2.48 -12.60 -19.72
C ILE A 109 1.68 -13.03 -18.49
N GLY A 110 2.39 -13.41 -17.41
CA GLY A 110 1.78 -13.76 -16.13
C GLY A 110 1.13 -12.55 -15.43
N PHE A 111 0.34 -12.85 -14.39
CA PHE A 111 -0.46 -11.86 -13.65
C PHE A 111 0.26 -11.30 -12.41
N HIS A 112 1.59 -11.34 -12.36
CA HIS A 112 2.37 -10.86 -11.22
C HIS A 112 2.18 -9.35 -10.95
N ILE A 113 2.02 -8.52 -12.00
CA ILE A 113 1.75 -7.09 -11.87
C ILE A 113 0.34 -6.83 -11.30
N PRO A 114 -0.76 -7.38 -11.86
CA PRO A 114 -2.07 -7.29 -11.25
C PRO A 114 -2.14 -7.82 -9.82
N VAL A 115 -1.43 -8.91 -9.51
CA VAL A 115 -1.37 -9.47 -8.15
C VAL A 115 -0.70 -8.48 -7.19
N ALA A 116 0.41 -7.86 -7.57
CA ALA A 116 1.08 -6.85 -6.76
C ALA A 116 0.17 -5.63 -6.52
N PHE A 117 -0.51 -5.16 -7.54
CA PHE A 117 -1.47 -4.06 -7.41
C PHE A 117 -2.68 -4.47 -6.55
N GLY A 118 -3.18 -5.69 -6.70
CA GLY A 118 -4.25 -6.24 -5.87
C GLY A 118 -3.90 -6.31 -4.39
N VAL A 119 -2.65 -6.63 -4.05
CA VAL A 119 -2.16 -6.60 -2.67
C VAL A 119 -2.13 -5.16 -2.11
N ALA A 120 -1.73 -4.18 -2.92
CA ALA A 120 -1.79 -2.77 -2.53
C ALA A 120 -3.24 -2.30 -2.29
N ILE A 121 -4.17 -2.69 -3.17
CA ILE A 121 -5.61 -2.43 -2.96
C ILE A 121 -6.09 -3.10 -1.67
N PHE A 122 -5.69 -4.33 -1.40
CA PHE A 122 -6.04 -5.04 -0.17
C PHE A 122 -5.58 -4.27 1.08
N ALA A 123 -4.36 -3.73 1.09
CA ALA A 123 -3.87 -2.90 2.20
C ALA A 123 -4.71 -1.63 2.39
N TYR A 124 -5.02 -0.91 1.31
CA TYR A 124 -5.89 0.26 1.37
C TYR A 124 -7.30 -0.09 1.84
N THR A 125 -7.90 -1.14 1.28
CA THR A 125 -9.24 -1.62 1.65
C THR A 125 -9.29 -2.07 3.11
N SER A 126 -8.22 -2.65 3.62
CA SER A 126 -8.10 -3.02 5.04
C SER A 126 -8.17 -1.80 5.95
N LEU A 127 -7.59 -0.68 5.55
CA LEU A 127 -7.59 0.57 6.31
C LEU A 127 -8.95 1.28 6.31
N VAL A 128 -9.67 1.27 5.19
CA VAL A 128 -10.87 2.12 5.01
C VAL A 128 -12.17 1.34 4.96
N VAL A 129 -12.15 0.04 4.77
CA VAL A 129 -13.35 -0.80 4.68
C VAL A 129 -13.31 -1.96 5.66
N ILE A 130 -12.35 -2.88 5.53
CA ILE A 130 -12.39 -4.16 6.26
C ILE A 130 -12.30 -3.92 7.76
N ARG A 131 -11.28 -3.21 8.23
CA ARG A 131 -11.12 -2.92 9.64
C ARG A 131 -12.26 -2.08 10.21
N PRO A 132 -12.69 -0.96 9.58
CA PRO A 132 -13.85 -0.21 10.02
C PRO A 132 -15.14 -1.04 10.12
N VAL A 133 -15.41 -1.90 9.14
CA VAL A 133 -16.58 -2.80 9.15
C VAL A 133 -16.52 -3.79 10.30
N LEU A 134 -15.37 -4.43 10.52
CA LEU A 134 -15.17 -5.35 11.64
C LEU A 134 -15.29 -4.66 13.00
N MET A 135 -14.93 -3.39 13.08
CA MET A 135 -15.07 -2.56 14.28
C MET A 135 -16.44 -1.89 14.42
N GLY A 136 -17.30 -2.00 13.42
CA GLY A 136 -18.69 -1.56 13.47
C GLY A 136 -18.93 -0.09 13.14
N ALA A 137 -17.94 0.67 12.66
CA ALA A 137 -18.13 2.09 12.31
C ALA A 137 -17.11 2.58 11.26
N TRP A 138 -17.59 3.36 10.31
CA TRP A 138 -16.73 4.02 9.31
C TRP A 138 -15.76 5.03 9.93
N GLY A 139 -16.08 5.56 11.09
CA GLY A 139 -15.24 6.51 11.83
C GLY A 139 -13.88 5.97 12.26
N HIS A 140 -13.66 4.66 12.20
CA HIS A 140 -12.35 4.04 12.45
C HIS A 140 -11.40 4.16 11.26
N ALA A 141 -11.88 4.58 10.08
CA ALA A 141 -11.03 4.82 8.92
C ALA A 141 -10.26 6.14 9.03
N PHE A 142 -9.15 6.26 8.29
CA PHE A 142 -8.41 7.50 8.26
C PHE A 142 -9.10 8.57 7.41
N PRO A 143 -8.99 9.85 7.80
CA PRO A 143 -9.47 10.96 6.99
C PRO A 143 -8.57 11.20 5.78
N TYR A 144 -9.13 11.77 4.72
CA TYR A 144 -8.37 12.20 3.55
C TYR A 144 -7.87 13.65 3.76
N GLY A 145 -6.65 13.76 4.23
CA GLY A 145 -6.00 15.03 4.48
C GLY A 145 -4.54 14.85 4.85
N ILE A 146 -3.70 15.81 4.51
CA ILE A 146 -2.26 15.69 4.73
C ILE A 146 -1.95 15.67 6.22
N PHE A 147 -2.42 16.65 6.98
CA PHE A 147 -2.20 16.68 8.42
C PHE A 147 -3.16 15.74 9.17
N SER A 148 -4.42 15.71 8.79
CA SER A 148 -5.42 14.91 9.52
C SER A 148 -5.14 13.40 9.48
N HIS A 149 -4.63 12.85 8.37
CA HIS A 149 -4.28 11.43 8.36
C HIS A 149 -3.09 11.11 9.26
N LEU A 150 -2.16 12.06 9.46
CA LEU A 150 -1.05 11.90 10.39
C LEU A 150 -1.55 11.91 11.85
N ASP A 151 -2.49 12.78 12.19
CA ASP A 151 -3.14 12.81 13.49
C ASP A 151 -3.87 11.48 13.76
N TRP A 152 -4.56 10.95 12.75
CA TRP A 152 -5.19 9.64 12.83
C TRP A 152 -4.18 8.52 13.08
N VAL A 153 -3.04 8.51 12.40
CA VAL A 153 -1.96 7.53 12.61
C VAL A 153 -1.46 7.59 14.05
N SER A 154 -1.21 8.79 14.57
CA SER A 154 -0.76 8.98 15.95
C SER A 154 -1.79 8.46 16.95
N TYR A 155 -3.04 8.89 16.82
CA TYR A 155 -4.13 8.46 17.70
C TYR A 155 -4.32 6.93 17.66
N THR A 156 -4.41 6.34 16.48
CA THR A 156 -4.63 4.90 16.31
C THR A 156 -3.45 4.10 16.84
N GLY A 157 -2.24 4.58 16.63
CA GLY A 157 -1.03 3.93 17.10
C GLY A 157 -0.96 3.82 18.61
N TYR A 158 -1.49 4.79 19.35
CA TYR A 158 -1.55 4.75 20.82
C TYR A 158 -2.82 4.10 21.36
N ALA A 159 -3.98 4.34 20.74
CA ALA A 159 -5.26 3.80 21.19
C ALA A 159 -5.33 2.26 21.13
N TYR A 160 -4.63 1.66 20.17
CA TYR A 160 -4.58 0.20 19.98
C TYR A 160 -3.25 -0.38 20.47
N ILE A 161 -2.88 0.01 21.63
CA ILE A 161 -1.90 -0.58 22.54
C ILE A 161 -0.54 -0.79 21.88
N ASN A 162 0.22 0.28 21.88
CA ASN A 162 1.63 0.22 21.49
C ASN A 162 1.86 -0.48 20.16
N PHE A 163 1.33 0.12 19.09
CA PHE A 163 1.50 -0.38 17.72
C PHE A 163 2.98 -0.63 17.38
N HIS A 164 3.89 0.01 18.08
CA HIS A 164 5.34 -0.25 18.00
C HIS A 164 5.71 -1.72 18.25
N PHE A 165 4.96 -2.43 19.07
CA PHE A 165 5.21 -3.84 19.43
C PHE A 165 4.40 -4.82 18.57
N ASN A 166 3.62 -4.34 17.58
CA ASN A 166 2.87 -5.18 16.68
C ASN A 166 3.83 -5.96 15.76
N PRO A 167 3.94 -7.29 15.90
CA PRO A 167 4.91 -8.08 15.14
C PRO A 167 4.65 -8.07 13.65
N ALA A 168 3.38 -8.01 13.22
CA ALA A 168 3.04 -7.91 11.80
C ALA A 168 3.48 -6.57 11.20
N HIS A 169 3.45 -5.50 11.99
CA HIS A 169 4.00 -4.20 11.61
C HIS A 169 5.52 -4.26 11.44
N TRP A 170 6.22 -4.92 12.33
CA TRP A 170 7.66 -5.14 12.21
C TRP A 170 8.01 -5.93 10.94
N VAL A 171 7.24 -6.97 10.64
CA VAL A 171 7.42 -7.76 9.43
C VAL A 171 7.17 -6.90 8.18
N ALA A 172 6.11 -6.09 8.17
CA ALA A 172 5.81 -5.18 7.08
C ALA A 172 6.95 -4.17 6.83
N ILE A 173 7.48 -3.57 7.90
CA ILE A 173 8.62 -2.64 7.82
C ILE A 173 9.86 -3.35 7.28
N THR A 174 10.14 -4.55 7.76
CA THR A 174 11.29 -5.36 7.29
C THR A 174 11.19 -5.62 5.79
N PHE A 175 10.04 -6.05 5.29
CA PHE A 175 9.86 -6.28 3.86
C PHE A 175 9.88 -4.99 3.04
N PHE A 176 9.41 -3.88 3.58
CA PHE A 176 9.54 -2.57 2.94
C PHE A 176 11.00 -2.18 2.76
N PHE A 177 11.82 -2.26 3.81
CA PHE A 177 13.25 -1.95 3.73
C PHE A 177 14.01 -2.92 2.84
N THR A 178 13.72 -4.21 2.92
CA THR A 178 14.38 -5.21 2.05
C THR A 178 13.99 -5.03 0.58
N THR A 179 12.76 -4.62 0.29
CA THR A 179 12.33 -4.25 -1.06
C THR A 179 13.13 -3.05 -1.58
N THR A 180 13.27 -2.02 -0.75
CA THR A 180 14.07 -0.82 -1.09
C THR A 180 15.55 -1.17 -1.30
N LEU A 181 16.10 -2.02 -0.43
CA LEU A 181 17.48 -2.50 -0.58
C LEU A 181 17.66 -3.30 -1.87
N ALA A 182 16.76 -4.23 -2.17
CA ALA A 182 16.80 -5.01 -3.39
C ALA A 182 16.75 -4.13 -4.65
N LEU A 183 15.89 -3.11 -4.65
CA LEU A 183 15.82 -2.14 -5.73
C LEU A 183 17.13 -1.37 -5.90
N SER A 184 17.73 -0.92 -4.80
CA SER A 184 18.99 -0.18 -4.80
C SER A 184 20.16 -1.05 -5.30
N LEU A 185 20.24 -2.30 -4.83
CA LEU A 185 21.26 -3.24 -5.25
C LEU A 185 21.13 -3.59 -6.73
N HIS A 186 19.90 -3.85 -7.20
CA HIS A 186 19.65 -4.16 -8.61
C HIS A 186 20.06 -2.98 -9.51
N GLY A 187 19.64 -1.76 -9.19
CA GLY A 187 20.04 -0.56 -9.93
C GLY A 187 21.57 -0.33 -9.93
N GLY A 188 22.20 -0.48 -8.77
CA GLY A 188 23.66 -0.35 -8.63
C GLY A 188 24.44 -1.39 -9.45
N LEU A 189 23.99 -2.64 -9.46
CA LEU A 189 24.62 -3.72 -10.21
C LEU A 189 24.46 -3.53 -11.72
N ILE A 190 23.30 -3.11 -12.20
CA ILE A 190 23.09 -2.77 -13.62
C ILE A 190 24.06 -1.67 -14.06
N LEU A 191 24.16 -0.59 -13.28
CA LEU A 191 25.06 0.52 -13.59
C LEU A 191 26.53 0.11 -13.53
N SER A 192 26.90 -0.75 -12.59
CA SER A 192 28.26 -1.28 -12.48
C SER A 192 28.63 -2.19 -13.65
N ALA A 193 27.66 -2.92 -14.18
CA ALA A 193 27.85 -3.77 -15.36
C ALA A 193 27.82 -2.99 -16.69
N ALA A 194 27.37 -1.71 -16.67
CA ALA A 194 27.39 -0.86 -17.84
C ALA A 194 28.81 -0.57 -18.29
N ASN A 195 29.00 -0.38 -19.61
CA ASN A 195 30.29 0.02 -20.16
C ASN A 195 30.29 1.51 -20.52
N PRO A 196 30.71 2.41 -19.61
CA PRO A 196 30.66 3.85 -19.80
C PRO A 196 31.52 4.35 -20.94
N GLU A 197 32.64 3.66 -21.27
CA GLU A 197 33.54 4.08 -22.36
C GLU A 197 32.89 3.91 -23.73
N LYS A 198 31.97 2.96 -23.86
CA LYS A 198 31.27 2.69 -25.12
C LYS A 198 29.88 3.26 -25.17
N GLY A 199 29.40 3.92 -24.10
CA GLY A 199 28.06 4.45 -24.01
C GLY A 199 26.95 3.39 -24.17
N LYS A 200 27.25 2.12 -23.83
CA LYS A 200 26.36 0.98 -24.00
C LYS A 200 26.12 0.32 -22.65
N GLU A 201 24.89 0.06 -22.32
CA GLU A 201 24.54 -0.88 -21.27
C GLU A 201 25.05 -2.27 -21.63
N SER A 202 25.48 -3.03 -20.65
CA SER A 202 25.79 -4.44 -20.86
C SER A 202 24.56 -5.15 -21.40
N LYS A 203 24.68 -5.76 -22.56
CA LYS A 203 23.60 -6.51 -23.19
C LYS A 203 23.39 -7.90 -22.60
N THR A 204 24.30 -8.34 -21.75
CA THR A 204 24.30 -9.70 -21.22
C THR A 204 23.87 -9.67 -19.74
N PRO A 205 22.77 -10.38 -19.38
CA PRO A 205 22.36 -10.56 -17.99
C PRO A 205 23.47 -11.14 -17.10
N ASP A 206 24.44 -11.79 -17.69
CA ASP A 206 25.54 -12.49 -17.01
C ASP A 206 26.47 -11.55 -16.23
N HIS A 207 26.60 -10.28 -16.61
CA HIS A 207 27.46 -9.33 -15.89
C HIS A 207 26.95 -8.98 -14.50
N GLU A 208 25.63 -8.81 -14.34
CA GLU A 208 25.03 -8.55 -13.03
C GLU A 208 25.23 -9.76 -12.10
N ASP A 209 25.04 -10.97 -12.65
CA ASP A 209 25.27 -12.22 -11.93
C ASP A 209 26.72 -12.37 -11.49
N THR A 210 27.68 -11.96 -12.33
CA THR A 210 29.09 -12.02 -12.02
C THR A 210 29.43 -11.12 -10.84
N TYR A 211 29.00 -9.87 -10.83
CA TYR A 211 29.22 -8.96 -9.70
C TYR A 211 28.61 -9.47 -8.40
N PHE A 212 27.39 -9.98 -8.46
CA PHE A 212 26.71 -10.52 -7.29
C PHE A 212 27.47 -11.75 -6.74
N ARG A 213 27.89 -12.66 -7.62
CA ARG A 213 28.68 -13.84 -7.27
C ARG A 213 29.99 -13.45 -6.65
N ASP A 214 30.73 -12.50 -7.24
CA ASP A 214 32.02 -12.08 -6.77
C ASP A 214 31.95 -11.36 -5.42
N PHE A 215 30.87 -10.67 -5.14
CA PHE A 215 30.68 -9.93 -3.89
C PHE A 215 30.16 -10.81 -2.74
N ILE A 216 29.16 -11.65 -2.96
CA ILE A 216 28.53 -12.48 -1.92
C ILE A 216 28.75 -13.98 -2.10
N GLY A 217 29.50 -14.41 -3.10
CA GLY A 217 29.76 -15.81 -3.38
C GLY A 217 28.61 -16.63 -3.92
N TYR A 218 27.50 -15.98 -4.27
CA TYR A 218 26.27 -16.62 -4.74
C TYR A 218 25.66 -15.85 -5.90
N SER A 219 25.29 -16.53 -6.98
CA SER A 219 24.60 -15.93 -8.13
C SER A 219 23.09 -16.09 -7.96
N ILE A 220 22.38 -14.97 -7.93
CA ILE A 220 20.91 -14.94 -7.88
C ILE A 220 20.31 -14.96 -9.29
N GLY A 221 21.00 -14.41 -10.26
CA GLY A 221 20.53 -14.22 -11.63
C GLY A 221 19.55 -13.05 -11.78
N THR A 222 19.48 -12.53 -13.01
CA THR A 222 18.55 -11.42 -13.32
C THR A 222 17.09 -11.79 -13.02
N LEU A 223 16.67 -13.01 -13.37
CA LEU A 223 15.33 -13.48 -13.05
C LEU A 223 15.13 -13.65 -11.53
N GLY A 224 16.14 -14.11 -10.83
CA GLY A 224 16.12 -14.30 -9.38
C GLY A 224 15.93 -13.01 -8.63
N ILE A 225 16.63 -11.92 -8.99
CA ILE A 225 16.49 -10.62 -8.31
C ILE A 225 15.10 -10.03 -8.53
N HIS A 226 14.50 -10.18 -9.71
CA HIS A 226 13.14 -9.75 -9.97
C HIS A 226 12.12 -10.54 -9.15
N ARG A 227 12.27 -11.86 -9.02
CA ARG A 227 11.41 -12.71 -8.20
C ARG A 227 11.51 -12.36 -6.72
N ILE A 228 12.71 -12.14 -6.21
CA ILE A 228 12.93 -11.74 -4.81
C ILE A 228 12.31 -10.36 -4.55
N GLY A 229 12.56 -9.39 -5.42
CA GLY A 229 12.00 -8.05 -5.30
C GLY A 229 10.47 -8.05 -5.30
N LEU A 230 9.85 -8.82 -6.19
CA LEU A 230 8.40 -9.00 -6.22
C LEU A 230 7.88 -9.67 -4.93
N LEU A 231 8.54 -10.73 -4.47
CA LEU A 231 8.16 -11.42 -3.24
C LEU A 231 8.21 -10.48 -2.02
N PHE A 232 9.26 -9.67 -1.91
CA PHE A 232 9.38 -8.69 -0.84
C PHE A 232 8.31 -7.61 -0.92
N ALA A 233 8.04 -7.08 -2.11
CA ALA A 233 6.99 -6.08 -2.32
C ALA A 233 5.59 -6.62 -1.98
N LEU A 234 5.28 -7.84 -2.39
CA LEU A 234 4.02 -8.53 -2.06
C LEU A 234 3.87 -8.73 -0.54
N ASN A 235 4.94 -9.15 0.13
CA ASN A 235 4.92 -9.33 1.58
C ASN A 235 4.80 -7.99 2.32
N ALA A 236 5.47 -6.93 1.84
CA ALA A 236 5.31 -5.60 2.42
C ALA A 236 3.84 -5.14 2.39
N GLY A 237 3.15 -5.31 1.26
CA GLY A 237 1.73 -4.98 1.13
C GLY A 237 0.82 -5.88 1.96
N PHE A 238 1.04 -7.19 1.92
CA PHE A 238 0.25 -8.16 2.68
C PHE A 238 0.34 -7.95 4.20
N TRP A 239 1.55 -7.83 4.73
CA TRP A 239 1.75 -7.62 6.16
C TRP A 239 1.32 -6.22 6.62
N SER A 240 1.35 -5.23 5.74
CA SER A 240 0.74 -3.92 6.00
C SER A 240 -0.78 -4.03 6.20
N ALA A 241 -1.47 -4.86 5.43
CA ALA A 241 -2.88 -5.15 5.65
C ALA A 241 -3.10 -5.94 6.95
N VAL A 242 -2.33 -7.01 7.16
CA VAL A 242 -2.46 -7.85 8.37
C VAL A 242 -2.24 -7.05 9.64
N CYS A 243 -1.21 -6.20 9.70
CA CYS A 243 -0.90 -5.45 10.90
C CYS A 243 -2.03 -4.53 11.34
N ILE A 244 -2.78 -3.95 10.41
CA ILE A 244 -3.91 -3.09 10.77
C ILE A 244 -5.16 -3.91 11.11
N LEU A 245 -5.38 -5.04 10.45
CA LEU A 245 -6.53 -5.91 10.72
C LEU A 245 -6.47 -6.57 12.09
N ILE A 246 -5.29 -6.85 12.60
CA ILE A 246 -5.10 -7.40 13.96
C ILE A 246 -4.99 -6.32 15.05
N SER A 247 -5.16 -5.05 14.68
CA SER A 247 -5.08 -3.91 15.59
C SER A 247 -6.48 -3.32 15.84
N GLY A 248 -7.24 -3.98 16.71
CA GLY A 248 -8.59 -3.60 17.11
C GLY A 248 -9.66 -4.64 16.82
N PRO A 249 -9.91 -5.05 15.56
CA PRO A 249 -11.04 -5.93 15.25
C PRO A 249 -10.82 -7.40 15.60
N ILE A 250 -9.57 -7.86 15.54
CA ILE A 250 -9.23 -9.27 15.83
C ILE A 250 -8.46 -9.32 17.14
N TRP A 251 -9.10 -9.86 18.16
CA TRP A 251 -8.47 -10.09 19.45
C TRP A 251 -7.68 -11.40 19.39
N ILE A 252 -6.37 -11.29 19.19
CA ILE A 252 -5.46 -12.44 19.27
C ILE A 252 -5.12 -12.75 20.73
N PHE A 253 -5.42 -11.83 21.64
CA PHE A 253 -5.08 -11.87 23.07
C PHE A 253 -6.33 -11.80 23.93
N PRO A 254 -6.23 -12.28 25.19
CA PRO A 254 -7.21 -12.00 26.22
C PRO A 254 -7.44 -10.48 26.37
N GLU A 255 -8.65 -10.10 26.74
CA GLU A 255 -9.01 -8.71 26.98
C GLU A 255 -8.06 -8.10 28.03
N GLY A 256 -7.55 -6.92 27.74
CA GLY A 256 -6.57 -6.23 28.60
C GLY A 256 -5.11 -6.58 28.36
N SER A 257 -4.81 -7.57 27.51
CA SER A 257 -3.42 -7.88 27.14
C SER A 257 -2.87 -6.87 26.14
N SER A 258 -1.53 -6.74 26.12
CA SER A 258 -0.80 -5.87 25.22
C SER A 258 0.09 -6.66 24.27
N TRP A 259 0.58 -6.03 23.20
CA TRP A 259 1.61 -6.60 22.34
C TRP A 259 2.89 -6.94 23.13
N VAL A 260 3.18 -6.20 24.20
CA VAL A 260 4.31 -6.49 25.10
C VAL A 260 4.12 -7.82 25.81
N GLU A 261 2.92 -8.10 26.34
CA GLU A 261 2.61 -9.37 26.96
C GLU A 261 2.68 -10.53 25.97
N TRP A 262 2.26 -10.30 24.71
CA TRP A 262 2.43 -11.28 23.65
C TRP A 262 3.93 -11.61 23.43
N TRP A 263 4.82 -10.62 23.40
CA TRP A 263 6.25 -10.84 23.31
C TRP A 263 6.82 -11.56 24.53
N ASN A 264 6.34 -11.29 25.71
CA ASN A 264 6.75 -11.96 26.94
C ASN A 264 6.30 -13.43 26.99
N TRP A 265 5.25 -13.80 26.22
CA TRP A 265 4.83 -15.19 26.09
C TRP A 265 5.83 -16.05 25.30
N TRP A 266 6.74 -15.43 24.56
CA TRP A 266 7.81 -16.09 23.81
C TRP A 266 9.16 -16.00 24.55
N PRO A 267 9.36 -16.69 25.69
CA PRO A 267 10.47 -16.43 26.62
C PRO A 267 11.86 -16.76 26.07
N ARG A 268 11.96 -17.32 24.88
CA ARG A 268 13.24 -17.71 24.27
C ARG A 268 13.72 -16.82 23.14
N LEU A 269 12.90 -15.91 22.66
CA LEU A 269 13.26 -15.04 21.54
C LEU A 269 13.55 -13.60 21.95
N THR A 270 12.85 -13.09 22.96
CA THR A 270 13.07 -11.75 23.50
C THR A 270 12.54 -11.70 24.93
N THR A 271 13.39 -11.60 25.89
CA THR A 271 12.97 -11.21 27.25
C THR A 271 13.02 -9.68 27.31
N PHE A 272 11.91 -9.02 26.99
CA PHE A 272 11.72 -7.70 27.56
C PHE A 272 11.48 -7.89 29.06
N SER A 273 12.47 -7.59 29.89
CA SER A 273 12.22 -7.47 31.30
C SER A 273 11.29 -6.26 31.54
N ASP A 274 10.52 -6.28 32.62
CA ASP A 274 9.69 -5.13 33.01
C ASP A 274 10.51 -3.82 33.05
N ALA A 275 11.79 -3.90 33.44
CA ALA A 275 12.70 -2.78 33.40
C ALA A 275 12.96 -2.26 31.98
N GLN A 276 13.23 -3.13 31.01
CA GLN A 276 13.44 -2.73 29.63
C GLN A 276 12.16 -2.17 28.98
N TYR A 277 11.01 -2.70 29.36
CA TYR A 277 9.73 -2.15 28.95
C TYR A 277 9.56 -0.73 29.50
N GLN A 278 9.77 -0.53 30.80
CA GLN A 278 9.65 0.79 31.42
C GLN A 278 10.68 1.77 30.85
N GLU A 279 11.91 1.33 30.60
CA GLU A 279 12.93 2.16 29.97
C GLU A 279 12.50 2.58 28.54
N THR A 280 11.99 1.64 27.76
CA THR A 280 11.49 1.92 26.40
C THR A 280 10.29 2.87 26.44
N MET A 281 9.34 2.66 27.36
CA MET A 281 8.19 3.54 27.52
C MET A 281 8.58 4.92 28.03
N ASN A 282 9.53 5.01 28.95
CA ASN A 282 10.08 6.28 29.41
C ASN A 282 10.78 7.03 28.27
N PHE A 283 11.54 6.32 27.44
CA PHE A 283 12.16 6.89 26.24
C PHE A 283 11.09 7.39 25.26
N ILE A 284 10.10 6.60 24.95
CA ILE A 284 9.00 6.99 24.05
C ILE A 284 8.26 8.20 24.59
N ASN A 285 7.96 8.22 25.89
CA ASN A 285 7.28 9.34 26.54
C ASN A 285 8.17 10.59 26.67
N SER A 286 9.49 10.42 26.71
CA SER A 286 10.45 11.53 26.71
C SER A 286 10.65 12.17 25.34
N LEU A 287 10.31 11.45 24.27
CA LEU A 287 10.14 12.05 22.96
C LEU A 287 8.85 12.88 23.04
N GLU A 288 8.96 14.10 23.59
CA GLU A 288 7.86 15.07 23.56
C GLU A 288 7.39 15.23 22.13
N TRP A 289 6.45 14.39 21.73
CA TRP A 289 5.66 14.64 20.55
C TRP A 289 4.81 15.84 20.89
N THR A 290 5.34 17.01 20.59
CA THR A 290 4.60 18.27 20.73
C THR A 290 3.23 18.09 20.07
N GLN A 291 2.23 18.13 20.92
CA GLN A 291 0.82 18.11 20.57
C GLN A 291 0.47 19.23 19.60
#